data_6f7965f8652c776ff17fda6b7b2e145c
#
_entry.id   6f7965f8652c776ff17fda6b7b2e145c
#
_cell.length_a   1.000
_cell.length_b   1.000
_cell.length_c   1.000
_cell.angle_alpha   90.00
_cell.angle_beta   90.00
_cell.angle_gamma   90.00
#
_symmetry.space_group_name_H-M   'P 1'
#
loop_
_entity.id
_entity.type
_entity.pdbx_description
1 polymer ?
#
loop_
_entity_poly.entity_id
_entity_poly.type
_entity_poly.pdbx_seq_one_letter_code
_entity_poly.pdbx_strand_id
1 'polypeptide(L)'
;MPPDPPTPGEAPREASLADRAVFAAQFVRAPRATASVWPSSTALARAMADAALRSARPAPVVVELGAGSGAFTGLLAHRLAGRGRQLAVEINPVLAHRLAERFAHVEVVPADVAELPALLALRGIAGADVVVSGLGWSATRPGREDSLVPGVARALADDGVLVQFAYCATSWAAPARALRAELGECFEQVETSSVVWRNLPPAVVHRASCPRR
;
A
#
# COMPACT_ATOMS: atom_id res chain seq x y z
N MET A 1 5.52 -26.09 -11.80
CA MET A 1 6.84 -25.48 -11.75
C MET A 1 6.59 -24.00 -11.49
N PRO A 2 7.04 -23.41 -10.38
CA PRO A 2 6.87 -21.98 -10.15
C PRO A 2 7.64 -21.20 -11.22
N PRO A 3 7.16 -20.01 -11.67
CA PRO A 3 7.88 -19.17 -12.61
C PRO A 3 9.21 -18.69 -11.99
N ASP A 4 10.23 -18.58 -12.83
CA ASP A 4 11.55 -18.11 -12.42
C ASP A 4 11.47 -16.69 -11.82
N PRO A 5 12.29 -16.38 -10.80
CA PRO A 5 12.36 -15.04 -10.24
C PRO A 5 12.84 -14.04 -11.31
N PRO A 6 12.39 -12.77 -11.26
CA PRO A 6 12.80 -11.75 -12.22
C PRO A 6 14.31 -11.56 -12.20
N THR A 7 14.90 -11.45 -13.37
CA THR A 7 16.34 -11.27 -13.55
C THR A 7 16.79 -9.96 -12.90
N PRO A 8 17.85 -9.95 -12.09
CA PRO A 8 18.37 -8.72 -11.50
C PRO A 8 18.79 -7.74 -12.61
N GLY A 9 18.15 -6.57 -12.67
CA GLY A 9 18.48 -5.50 -13.63
C GLY A 9 17.34 -5.09 -14.57
N GLU A 10 16.22 -5.81 -14.62
CA GLU A 10 15.05 -5.37 -15.38
C GLU A 10 14.34 -4.24 -14.64
N ALA A 11 14.23 -3.08 -15.29
CA ALA A 11 13.53 -1.93 -14.72
C ALA A 11 12.05 -2.29 -14.43
N PRO A 12 11.45 -1.75 -13.34
CA PRO A 12 10.04 -2.00 -13.04
C PRO A 12 9.18 -1.67 -14.26
N ARG A 13 8.41 -2.63 -14.74
CA ARG A 13 7.47 -2.41 -15.84
C ARG A 13 6.45 -1.36 -15.40
N GLU A 14 6.53 -0.17 -15.97
CA GLU A 14 5.51 0.85 -15.76
C GLU A 14 4.14 0.32 -16.17
N ALA A 15 3.09 0.78 -15.46
CA ALA A 15 1.72 0.46 -15.84
C ALA A 15 1.49 0.82 -17.30
N SER A 16 1.07 -0.13 -18.12
CA SER A 16 0.82 0.09 -19.53
C SER A 16 -0.28 1.14 -19.73
N LEU A 17 -0.37 1.76 -20.91
CA LEU A 17 -1.47 2.66 -21.24
C LEU A 17 -2.83 1.96 -21.09
N ALA A 18 -2.89 0.64 -21.37
CA ALA A 18 -4.10 -0.16 -21.19
C ALA A 18 -4.47 -0.31 -19.71
N ASP A 19 -3.49 -0.53 -18.81
CA ASP A 19 -3.73 -0.59 -17.36
C ASP A 19 -4.22 0.75 -16.81
N ARG A 20 -3.63 1.85 -17.29
CA ARG A 20 -4.05 3.21 -16.93
C ARG A 20 -5.48 3.51 -17.42
N ALA A 21 -5.83 3.10 -18.64
CA ALA A 21 -7.17 3.28 -19.19
C ALA A 21 -8.22 2.46 -18.43
N VAL A 22 -7.90 1.21 -18.06
CA VAL A 22 -8.81 0.38 -17.26
C VAL A 22 -8.97 0.96 -15.85
N PHE A 23 -7.89 1.42 -15.23
CA PHE A 23 -7.96 2.08 -13.92
C PHE A 23 -8.84 3.34 -14.00
N ALA A 24 -8.65 4.19 -15.00
CA ALA A 24 -9.48 5.37 -15.21
C ALA A 24 -10.94 5.02 -15.47
N ALA A 25 -11.23 3.99 -16.26
CA ALA A 25 -12.58 3.52 -16.52
C ALA A 25 -13.26 2.95 -15.27
N GLN A 26 -12.53 2.22 -14.43
CA GLN A 26 -13.03 1.72 -13.14
C GLN A 26 -13.26 2.86 -12.14
N PHE A 27 -12.39 3.86 -12.14
CA PHE A 27 -12.57 5.07 -11.34
C PHE A 27 -13.88 5.80 -11.69
N VAL A 28 -14.18 5.95 -12.99
CA VAL A 28 -15.43 6.60 -13.44
C VAL A 28 -16.66 5.76 -13.08
N ARG A 29 -16.57 4.43 -13.16
CA ARG A 29 -17.70 3.52 -12.89
C ARG A 29 -17.94 3.26 -11.41
N ALA A 30 -16.90 3.27 -10.59
CA ALA A 30 -16.98 2.99 -9.17
C ALA A 30 -15.98 3.83 -8.37
N PRO A 31 -16.16 5.16 -8.29
CA PRO A 31 -15.20 6.08 -7.67
C PRO A 31 -14.99 5.79 -6.18
N ARG A 32 -15.98 5.16 -5.52
CA ARG A 32 -15.90 4.75 -4.10
C ARG A 32 -15.07 3.48 -3.88
N ALA A 33 -14.95 2.63 -4.90
CA ALA A 33 -14.12 1.41 -4.84
C ALA A 33 -12.69 1.66 -5.34
N THR A 34 -12.45 2.80 -5.99
CA THR A 34 -11.16 3.19 -6.56
C THR A 34 -10.74 4.50 -5.89
N ALA A 35 -10.41 4.46 -4.62
CA ALA A 35 -10.17 5.63 -3.76
C ALA A 35 -8.93 6.48 -4.13
N SER A 36 -8.19 6.14 -5.18
CA SER A 36 -7.09 6.94 -5.70
C SER A 36 -7.46 7.58 -7.03
N VAL A 37 -7.50 8.91 -7.05
CA VAL A 37 -7.92 9.72 -8.21
C VAL A 37 -6.89 9.71 -9.35
N TRP A 38 -5.63 9.34 -9.06
CA TRP A 38 -4.53 9.36 -10.02
C TRP A 38 -3.52 8.25 -9.74
N PRO A 39 -2.94 7.59 -10.78
CA PRO A 39 -1.85 6.65 -10.58
C PRO A 39 -0.69 7.35 -9.88
N SER A 40 -0.22 6.79 -8.77
CA SER A 40 0.94 7.32 -8.05
C SER A 40 2.13 7.45 -8.98
N SER A 41 2.84 8.58 -8.91
CA SER A 41 4.05 8.78 -9.72
C SER A 41 5.15 7.79 -9.33
N THR A 42 6.05 7.50 -10.26
CA THR A 42 7.26 6.69 -9.98
C THR A 42 8.07 7.28 -8.81
N ALA A 43 8.07 8.62 -8.66
CA ALA A 43 8.76 9.29 -7.55
C ALA A 43 8.10 8.99 -6.19
N LEU A 44 6.76 9.02 -6.12
CA LEU A 44 6.04 8.65 -4.91
C LEU A 44 6.20 7.16 -4.60
N ALA A 45 6.09 6.30 -5.62
CA ALA A 45 6.28 4.87 -5.45
C ALA A 45 7.69 4.55 -4.90
N ARG A 46 8.73 5.22 -5.39
CA ARG A 46 10.10 5.07 -4.85
C ARG A 46 10.18 5.51 -3.40
N ALA A 47 9.65 6.69 -3.06
CA ALA A 47 9.65 7.19 -1.68
C ALA A 47 8.93 6.24 -0.72
N MET A 48 7.80 5.66 -1.15
CA MET A 48 7.04 4.67 -0.39
C MET A 48 7.85 3.37 -0.20
N ALA A 49 8.45 2.83 -1.27
CA ALA A 49 9.24 1.61 -1.19
C ALA A 49 10.52 1.80 -0.36
N ASP A 50 11.20 2.94 -0.49
CA ASP A 50 12.39 3.28 0.31
C ASP A 50 12.03 3.38 1.81
N ALA A 51 10.93 4.02 2.16
CA ALA A 51 10.44 4.11 3.53
C ALA A 51 10.02 2.73 4.09
N ALA A 52 9.38 1.91 3.26
CA ALA A 52 8.89 0.59 3.61
C ALA A 52 10.01 -0.41 3.90
N LEU A 53 11.04 -0.44 3.05
CA LEU A 53 12.07 -1.46 3.08
C LEU A 53 13.36 -1.01 3.78
N ARG A 54 13.42 0.22 4.31
CA ARG A 54 14.62 0.79 4.98
C ARG A 54 15.16 -0.08 6.11
N SER A 55 14.30 -0.73 6.87
CA SER A 55 14.65 -1.59 8.01
C SER A 55 13.97 -2.96 7.94
N ALA A 56 13.55 -3.39 6.74
CA ALA A 56 12.89 -4.66 6.58
C ALA A 56 13.86 -5.83 6.81
N ARG A 57 13.33 -6.92 7.35
CA ARG A 57 14.07 -8.19 7.52
C ARG A 57 14.52 -8.73 6.16
N PRO A 58 15.51 -9.66 6.13
CA PRO A 58 16.00 -10.25 4.87
C PRO A 58 14.90 -10.93 4.03
N ALA A 59 13.91 -11.54 4.68
CA ALA A 59 12.76 -12.20 4.03
C ALA A 59 11.44 -11.70 4.65
N PRO A 60 11.01 -10.44 4.36
CA PRO A 60 9.88 -9.83 5.04
C PRO A 60 8.55 -10.31 4.48
N VAL A 61 7.51 -10.25 5.31
CA VAL A 61 6.12 -10.28 4.88
C VAL A 61 5.68 -8.84 4.61
N VAL A 62 5.46 -8.52 3.34
CA VAL A 62 5.03 -7.19 2.87
C VAL A 62 3.59 -7.27 2.40
N VAL A 63 2.73 -6.41 2.91
CA VAL A 63 1.32 -6.32 2.51
C VAL A 63 1.05 -4.94 1.91
N GLU A 64 0.51 -4.90 0.71
CA GLU A 64 0.05 -3.70 0.04
C GLU A 64 -1.48 -3.60 0.16
N LEU A 65 -1.98 -2.47 0.64
CA LEU A 65 -3.41 -2.18 0.78
C LEU A 65 -3.87 -1.24 -0.34
N GLY A 66 -4.86 -1.67 -1.12
CA GLY A 66 -5.37 -0.91 -2.24
C GLY A 66 -4.37 -0.84 -3.39
N ALA A 67 -3.97 -1.98 -3.91
CA ALA A 67 -2.92 -2.10 -4.93
C ALA A 67 -3.25 -1.40 -6.26
N GLY A 68 -4.54 -1.27 -6.59
CA GLY A 68 -5.03 -0.49 -7.73
C GLY A 68 -4.39 -0.87 -9.06
N SER A 69 -3.66 0.06 -9.66
CA SER A 69 -2.95 -0.16 -10.94
C SER A 69 -1.62 -0.92 -10.81
N GLY A 70 -1.19 -1.26 -9.58
CA GLY A 70 0.06 -1.96 -9.31
C GLY A 70 1.32 -1.07 -9.32
N ALA A 71 1.15 0.23 -9.12
CA ALA A 71 2.28 1.17 -9.12
C ALA A 71 3.29 0.87 -8.00
N PHE A 72 2.79 0.57 -6.80
CA PHE A 72 3.64 0.14 -5.68
C PHE A 72 3.98 -1.34 -5.78
N THR A 73 3.03 -2.20 -6.19
CA THR A 73 3.18 -3.65 -6.35
C THR A 73 4.43 -4.00 -7.14
N GLY A 74 4.59 -3.42 -8.33
CA GLY A 74 5.74 -3.71 -9.20
C GLY A 74 7.07 -3.25 -8.63
N LEU A 75 7.10 -2.09 -7.96
CA LEU A 75 8.34 -1.59 -7.37
C LEU A 75 8.73 -2.38 -6.11
N LEU A 76 7.77 -2.73 -5.27
CA LEU A 76 8.00 -3.60 -4.11
C LEU A 76 8.53 -4.96 -4.55
N ALA A 77 7.90 -5.58 -5.54
CA ALA A 77 8.33 -6.86 -6.11
C ALA A 77 9.76 -6.80 -6.64
N HIS A 78 10.09 -5.75 -7.39
CA HIS A 78 11.46 -5.52 -7.89
C HIS A 78 12.48 -5.37 -6.75
N ARG A 79 12.15 -4.59 -5.71
CA ARG A 79 13.04 -4.37 -4.55
C ARG A 79 13.19 -5.61 -3.66
N LEU A 80 12.13 -6.38 -3.51
CA LEU A 80 12.16 -7.64 -2.77
C LEU A 80 12.97 -8.71 -3.52
N ALA A 81 12.96 -8.69 -4.87
CA ALA A 81 13.69 -9.63 -5.71
C ALA A 81 13.44 -11.11 -5.31
N GLY A 82 12.19 -11.45 -5.05
CA GLY A 82 11.78 -12.79 -4.61
C GLY A 82 12.04 -13.12 -3.14
N ARG A 83 12.56 -12.20 -2.35
CA ARG A 83 12.78 -12.40 -0.91
C ARG A 83 11.49 -12.16 -0.12
N GLY A 84 11.17 -13.08 0.79
CA GLY A 84 9.98 -12.97 1.64
C GLY A 84 8.67 -13.25 0.91
N ARG A 85 7.59 -12.67 1.42
CA ARG A 85 6.24 -12.80 0.85
C ARG A 85 5.68 -11.42 0.54
N GLN A 86 5.08 -11.27 -0.63
CA GLN A 86 4.36 -10.05 -0.99
C GLN A 86 2.88 -10.37 -1.24
N LEU A 87 1.99 -9.73 -0.47
CA LEU A 87 0.56 -9.77 -0.65
C LEU A 87 0.07 -8.42 -1.15
N ALA A 88 -0.85 -8.41 -2.11
CA ALA A 88 -1.50 -7.21 -2.63
C ALA A 88 -3.02 -7.34 -2.46
N VAL A 89 -3.60 -6.54 -1.54
CA VAL A 89 -5.05 -6.55 -1.25
C VAL A 89 -5.72 -5.48 -2.11
N GLU A 90 -6.71 -5.90 -2.90
CA GLU A 90 -7.46 -5.01 -3.78
C GLU A 90 -8.94 -5.40 -3.79
N ILE A 91 -9.82 -4.46 -3.42
CA ILE A 91 -11.27 -4.71 -3.31
C ILE A 91 -11.96 -4.86 -4.68
N ASN A 92 -11.40 -4.23 -5.72
CA ASN A 92 -11.98 -4.32 -7.07
C ASN A 92 -11.51 -5.60 -7.76
N PRO A 93 -12.41 -6.57 -8.03
CA PRO A 93 -12.02 -7.87 -8.58
C PRO A 93 -11.42 -7.77 -9.99
N VAL A 94 -11.79 -6.76 -10.79
CA VAL A 94 -11.23 -6.55 -12.12
C VAL A 94 -9.77 -6.09 -12.03
N LEU A 95 -9.47 -5.18 -11.08
CA LEU A 95 -8.10 -4.73 -10.85
C LEU A 95 -7.26 -5.84 -10.22
N ALA A 96 -7.80 -6.58 -9.25
CA ALA A 96 -7.13 -7.72 -8.62
C ALA A 96 -6.75 -8.80 -9.65
N HIS A 97 -7.68 -9.15 -10.56
CA HIS A 97 -7.39 -10.11 -11.62
C HIS A 97 -6.23 -9.66 -12.52
N ARG A 98 -6.24 -8.40 -12.97
CA ARG A 98 -5.15 -7.85 -13.80
C ARG A 98 -3.82 -7.77 -13.07
N LEU A 99 -3.84 -7.48 -11.78
CA LEU A 99 -2.63 -7.52 -10.95
C LEU A 99 -2.05 -8.94 -10.89
N ALA A 100 -2.91 -9.95 -10.69
CA ALA A 100 -2.49 -11.35 -10.64
C ALA A 100 -1.89 -11.83 -11.98
N GLU A 101 -2.48 -11.43 -13.12
CA GLU A 101 -1.91 -11.72 -14.44
C GLU A 101 -0.54 -11.04 -14.66
N ARG A 102 -0.38 -9.81 -14.14
CA ARG A 102 0.84 -9.02 -14.35
C ARG A 102 1.97 -9.37 -13.40
N PHE A 103 1.66 -9.78 -12.17
CA PHE A 103 2.61 -10.04 -11.10
C PHE A 103 2.45 -11.46 -10.55
N ALA A 104 2.77 -12.47 -11.35
CA ALA A 104 2.55 -13.89 -11.04
C ALA A 104 3.23 -14.36 -9.72
N HIS A 105 4.24 -13.64 -9.23
CA HIS A 105 4.96 -13.91 -7.98
C HIS A 105 4.42 -13.14 -6.77
N VAL A 106 3.41 -12.28 -6.96
CA VAL A 106 2.73 -11.55 -5.88
C VAL A 106 1.41 -12.25 -5.58
N GLU A 107 1.13 -12.49 -4.32
CA GLU A 107 -0.16 -13.03 -3.90
C GLU A 107 -1.20 -11.92 -3.90
N VAL A 108 -2.02 -11.86 -4.96
CA VAL A 108 -3.10 -10.87 -5.07
C VAL A 108 -4.36 -11.42 -4.41
N VAL A 109 -4.93 -10.63 -3.50
CA VAL A 109 -6.09 -11.00 -2.68
C VAL A 109 -7.24 -10.05 -2.97
N PRO A 110 -8.31 -10.51 -3.65
CA PRO A 110 -9.52 -9.71 -3.88
C PRO A 110 -10.35 -9.65 -2.59
N ALA A 111 -10.10 -8.63 -1.75
CA ALA A 111 -10.75 -8.50 -0.44
C ALA A 111 -10.82 -7.04 0.03
N ASP A 112 -11.65 -6.77 1.04
CA ASP A 112 -11.64 -5.49 1.76
C ASP A 112 -10.45 -5.45 2.73
N VAL A 113 -9.73 -4.33 2.75
CA VAL A 113 -8.60 -4.09 3.66
C VAL A 113 -8.99 -4.16 5.14
N ALA A 114 -10.26 -3.98 5.48
CA ALA A 114 -10.77 -4.17 6.83
C ALA A 114 -10.63 -5.62 7.32
N GLU A 115 -10.54 -6.56 6.39
CA GLU A 115 -10.38 -7.99 6.69
C GLU A 115 -8.92 -8.39 6.90
N LEU A 116 -7.98 -7.44 6.85
CA LEU A 116 -6.53 -7.71 6.90
C LEU A 116 -6.12 -8.68 8.02
N PRO A 117 -6.55 -8.54 9.30
CA PRO A 117 -6.15 -9.49 10.34
C PRO A 117 -6.60 -10.92 10.04
N ALA A 118 -7.83 -11.11 9.55
CA ALA A 118 -8.35 -12.42 9.17
C ALA A 118 -7.62 -13.00 7.95
N LEU A 119 -7.31 -12.15 6.96
CA LEU A 119 -6.56 -12.55 5.76
C LEU A 119 -5.16 -13.07 6.10
N LEU A 120 -4.48 -12.46 7.06
CA LEU A 120 -3.16 -12.91 7.53
C LEU A 120 -3.28 -14.23 8.33
N ALA A 121 -4.26 -14.32 9.23
CA ALA A 121 -4.51 -15.53 10.03
C ALA A 121 -4.78 -16.75 9.14
N LEU A 122 -5.62 -16.61 8.11
CA LEU A 122 -5.91 -17.68 7.13
C LEU A 122 -4.67 -18.18 6.38
N ARG A 123 -3.60 -17.38 6.34
CA ARG A 123 -2.32 -17.68 5.66
C ARG A 123 -1.23 -18.13 6.62
N GLY A 124 -1.55 -18.30 7.91
CA GLY A 124 -0.59 -18.63 8.95
C GLY A 124 0.45 -17.52 9.20
N ILE A 125 0.11 -16.26 8.87
CA ILE A 125 0.97 -15.10 9.09
C ILE A 125 0.58 -14.48 10.42
N ALA A 126 1.47 -14.57 11.41
CA ALA A 126 1.25 -14.02 12.75
C ALA A 126 1.25 -12.48 12.77
N GLY A 127 2.00 -11.85 11.88
CA GLY A 127 2.06 -10.40 11.71
C GLY A 127 2.85 -10.05 10.45
N ALA A 128 2.47 -8.94 9.80
CA ALA A 128 3.20 -8.40 8.66
C ALA A 128 4.42 -7.58 9.16
N ASP A 129 5.57 -7.72 8.49
CA ASP A 129 6.73 -6.87 8.78
C ASP A 129 6.53 -5.46 8.23
N VAL A 130 5.83 -5.36 7.08
CA VAL A 130 5.59 -4.09 6.41
C VAL A 130 4.18 -4.06 5.84
N VAL A 131 3.44 -3.00 6.12
CA VAL A 131 2.19 -2.66 5.42
C VAL A 131 2.41 -1.37 4.64
N VAL A 132 2.15 -1.40 3.33
CA VAL A 132 2.19 -0.24 2.44
C VAL A 132 0.77 0.10 2.01
N SER A 133 0.29 1.30 2.31
CA SER A 133 -1.06 1.70 1.92
C SER A 133 -1.05 2.60 0.69
N GLY A 134 -1.67 2.11 -0.38
CA GLY A 134 -2.02 2.87 -1.58
C GLY A 134 -3.34 3.63 -1.47
N LEU A 135 -4.02 3.53 -0.33
CA LEU A 135 -5.32 4.14 -0.12
C LEU A 135 -5.18 5.64 0.19
N GLY A 136 -6.03 6.44 -0.42
CA GLY A 136 -6.22 7.84 0.00
C GLY A 136 -7.06 7.91 1.28
N TRP A 137 -6.44 7.77 2.44
CA TRP A 137 -7.12 7.72 3.73
C TRP A 137 -8.01 8.93 4.02
N SER A 138 -7.71 10.08 3.43
CA SER A 138 -8.58 11.26 3.47
C SER A 138 -9.83 11.15 2.60
N ALA A 139 -9.88 10.15 1.72
CA ALA A 139 -11.03 9.87 0.86
C ALA A 139 -11.84 8.64 1.34
N THR A 140 -11.42 8.00 2.43
CA THR A 140 -12.18 6.91 3.04
C THR A 140 -13.48 7.45 3.64
N ARG A 141 -14.57 6.80 3.31
CA ARG A 141 -15.98 7.14 3.46
C ARG A 141 -16.30 7.95 4.72
N PRO A 142 -17.04 9.07 4.60
CA PRO A 142 -17.82 9.59 5.73
C PRO A 142 -18.79 8.50 6.22
N GLY A 143 -18.70 8.12 7.50
CA GLY A 143 -19.59 7.13 8.11
C GLY A 143 -19.03 5.72 8.30
N ARG A 144 -17.77 5.46 8.03
CA ARG A 144 -17.08 4.27 8.54
C ARG A 144 -16.58 4.60 9.94
N GLU A 145 -17.28 4.11 10.97
CA GLU A 145 -16.96 4.37 12.37
C GLU A 145 -15.63 3.75 12.81
N ASP A 146 -15.12 2.77 12.03
CA ASP A 146 -13.86 2.09 12.32
C ASP A 146 -12.73 2.61 11.43
N SER A 147 -11.79 3.28 12.05
CA SER A 147 -10.51 3.60 11.42
C SER A 147 -9.77 2.32 11.03
N LEU A 148 -9.11 2.35 9.86
CA LEU A 148 -8.26 1.25 9.41
C LEU A 148 -6.93 1.16 10.18
N VAL A 149 -6.47 2.28 10.79
CA VAL A 149 -5.17 2.36 11.48
C VAL A 149 -5.05 1.35 12.62
N PRO A 150 -6.01 1.23 13.56
CA PRO A 150 -5.94 0.22 14.61
C PRO A 150 -5.94 -1.21 14.09
N GLY A 151 -6.71 -1.49 13.02
CA GLY A 151 -6.73 -2.78 12.36
C GLY A 151 -5.39 -3.16 11.76
N VAL A 152 -4.74 -2.21 11.09
CA VAL A 152 -3.40 -2.39 10.53
C VAL A 152 -2.36 -2.54 11.62
N ALA A 153 -2.41 -1.73 12.68
CA ALA A 153 -1.49 -1.84 13.82
C ALA A 153 -1.53 -3.24 14.45
N ARG A 154 -2.73 -3.80 14.63
CA ARG A 154 -2.90 -5.19 15.14
C ARG A 154 -2.40 -6.26 14.17
N ALA A 155 -2.40 -5.99 12.87
CA ALA A 155 -1.96 -6.92 11.83
C ALA A 155 -0.44 -6.90 11.61
N LEU A 156 0.27 -5.91 12.15
CA LEU A 156 1.73 -5.81 12.07
C LEU A 156 2.42 -6.69 13.10
N ALA A 157 3.66 -7.10 12.84
CA ALA A 157 4.59 -7.63 13.83
C ALA A 157 4.98 -6.53 14.84
N ASP A 158 5.60 -6.91 15.97
CA ASP A 158 5.94 -5.94 17.05
C ASP A 158 6.90 -4.84 16.59
N ASP A 159 7.80 -5.16 15.67
CA ASP A 159 8.72 -4.22 15.00
C ASP A 159 8.23 -3.80 13.60
N GLY A 160 6.98 -4.11 13.28
CA GLY A 160 6.37 -3.87 11.99
C GLY A 160 6.18 -2.38 11.67
N VAL A 161 6.03 -2.09 10.39
CA VAL A 161 5.99 -0.74 9.85
C VAL A 161 4.77 -0.54 8.95
N LEU A 162 4.03 0.54 9.20
CA LEU A 162 3.04 1.08 8.26
C LEU A 162 3.65 2.23 7.49
N VAL A 163 3.56 2.17 6.15
CA VAL A 163 3.93 3.27 5.27
C VAL A 163 2.72 3.68 4.44
N GLN A 164 2.40 4.97 4.48
CA GLN A 164 1.32 5.52 3.71
C GLN A 164 1.63 6.94 3.22
N PHE A 165 0.96 7.41 2.18
CA PHE A 165 1.14 8.77 1.69
C PHE A 165 -0.07 9.66 2.01
N ALA A 166 0.17 10.97 2.06
CA ALA A 166 -0.88 11.98 2.15
C ALA A 166 -0.57 13.13 1.18
N TYR A 167 -1.61 13.65 0.52
CA TYR A 167 -1.44 14.83 -0.35
C TYR A 167 -1.26 16.10 0.46
N CYS A 168 -0.28 16.92 0.09
CA CYS A 168 0.00 18.18 0.77
C CYS A 168 -1.18 19.15 0.71
N ALA A 169 -1.89 19.19 -0.42
CA ALA A 169 -3.03 20.08 -0.61
C ALA A 169 -4.19 19.86 0.38
N THR A 170 -4.28 18.67 0.98
CA THR A 170 -5.32 18.32 1.96
C THR A 170 -4.79 18.12 3.38
N SER A 171 -3.52 18.43 3.62
CA SER A 171 -2.85 18.18 4.92
C SER A 171 -3.45 18.95 6.10
N TRP A 172 -4.10 20.09 5.84
CA TRP A 172 -4.81 20.92 6.82
C TRP A 172 -6.25 20.45 7.07
N ALA A 173 -6.80 19.56 6.23
CA ALA A 173 -8.17 19.08 6.35
C ALA A 173 -8.37 18.19 7.59
N ALA A 174 -9.59 18.16 8.13
CA ALA A 174 -9.90 17.36 9.31
C ALA A 174 -9.53 15.87 9.17
N PRO A 175 -9.80 15.18 8.01
CA PRO A 175 -9.41 13.79 7.86
C PRO A 175 -7.88 13.56 7.94
N ALA A 176 -7.09 14.47 7.40
CA ALA A 176 -5.62 14.34 7.46
C ALA A 176 -5.07 14.59 8.87
N ARG A 177 -5.73 15.47 9.65
CA ARG A 177 -5.38 15.67 11.07
C ARG A 177 -5.76 14.45 11.90
N ALA A 178 -6.98 13.92 11.70
CA ALA A 178 -7.44 12.71 12.38
C ALA A 178 -6.49 11.54 12.12
N LEU A 179 -6.12 11.30 10.87
CA LEU A 179 -5.17 10.25 10.53
C LEU A 179 -3.82 10.41 11.28
N ARG A 180 -3.26 11.62 11.33
CA ARG A 180 -1.99 11.83 12.06
C ARG A 180 -2.14 11.59 13.56
N ALA A 181 -3.29 11.96 14.15
CA ALA A 181 -3.58 11.68 15.53
C ALA A 181 -3.65 10.16 15.78
N GLU A 182 -4.41 9.43 14.98
CA GLU A 182 -4.53 7.98 15.05
C GLU A 182 -3.19 7.25 14.88
N LEU A 183 -2.35 7.71 13.95
CA LEU A 183 -1.00 7.16 13.81
C LEU A 183 -0.20 7.35 15.10
N GLY A 184 -0.28 8.54 15.74
CA GLY A 184 0.40 8.81 17.02
C GLY A 184 -0.15 8.02 18.20
N GLU A 185 -1.45 7.66 18.16
CA GLU A 185 -2.09 6.81 19.18
C GLU A 185 -1.70 5.34 19.01
N CYS A 186 -1.63 4.85 17.76
CA CYS A 186 -1.39 3.44 17.46
C CYS A 186 0.08 3.05 17.34
N PHE A 187 1.00 4.00 17.18
CA PHE A 187 2.41 3.72 16.96
C PHE A 187 3.30 4.54 17.90
N GLU A 188 4.46 4.00 18.26
CA GLU A 188 5.43 4.73 19.10
C GLU A 188 6.19 5.79 18.33
N GLN A 189 6.47 5.52 17.04
CA GLN A 189 7.25 6.39 16.17
C GLN A 189 6.48 6.70 14.89
N VAL A 190 6.35 7.98 14.58
CA VAL A 190 5.73 8.45 13.33
C VAL A 190 6.66 9.48 12.68
N GLU A 191 7.20 9.11 11.54
CA GLU A 191 8.06 9.97 10.73
C GLU A 191 7.30 10.47 9.50
N THR A 192 7.61 11.69 9.06
CA THR A 192 7.07 12.24 7.81
C THR A 192 8.22 12.64 6.91
N SER A 193 8.19 12.20 5.66
CA SER A 193 9.22 12.53 4.68
C SER A 193 9.20 14.01 4.27
N SER A 194 10.24 14.45 3.55
CA SER A 194 10.16 15.64 2.71
C SER A 194 9.08 15.49 1.64
N VAL A 195 8.63 16.63 1.10
CA VAL A 195 7.58 16.64 0.07
C VAL A 195 8.08 16.03 -1.23
N VAL A 196 7.32 15.09 -1.76
CA VAL A 196 7.55 14.49 -3.08
C VAL A 196 6.90 15.38 -4.14
N TRP A 197 7.62 16.41 -4.59
CA TRP A 197 7.15 17.39 -5.57
C TRP A 197 6.89 16.80 -6.97
N ARG A 198 7.56 15.70 -7.31
CA ARG A 198 7.39 15.00 -8.60
C ARG A 198 6.15 14.08 -8.62
N ASN A 199 5.28 14.21 -7.63
CA ASN A 199 3.94 13.65 -7.62
C ASN A 199 2.91 14.78 -7.82
N LEU A 200 1.83 14.51 -8.52
CA LEU A 200 0.76 15.50 -8.74
C LEU A 200 -0.58 14.90 -8.23
N PRO A 201 -1.19 15.51 -7.20
CA PRO A 201 -0.67 16.60 -6.35
C PRO A 201 0.58 16.19 -5.54
N PRO A 202 1.42 17.16 -5.09
CA PRO A 202 2.54 16.87 -4.19
C PRO A 202 2.09 16.12 -2.94
N ALA A 203 2.92 15.17 -2.49
CA ALA A 203 2.58 14.30 -1.37
C ALA A 203 3.75 14.16 -0.39
N VAL A 204 3.44 13.76 0.84
CA VAL A 204 4.40 13.30 1.85
C VAL A 204 4.17 11.83 2.14
N VAL A 205 5.19 11.16 2.64
CA VAL A 205 5.12 9.76 3.09
C VAL A 205 5.21 9.75 4.61
N HIS A 206 4.22 9.15 5.26
CA HIS A 206 4.25 8.83 6.69
C HIS A 206 4.76 7.41 6.87
N ARG A 207 5.71 7.23 7.78
CA ARG A 207 6.22 5.95 8.24
C ARG A 207 5.93 5.84 9.72
N ALA A 208 5.07 4.92 10.10
CA ALA A 208 4.73 4.63 11.50
C ALA A 208 5.30 3.26 11.87
N SER A 209 6.00 3.15 12.98
CA SER A 209 6.68 1.93 13.44
C SER A 209 6.47 1.66 14.92
N CYS A 210 6.73 0.42 15.34
CA CYS A 210 6.50 -0.06 16.69
C CYS A 210 5.03 0.12 17.10
N PRO A 211 4.12 -0.73 16.57
CA PRO A 211 2.69 -0.64 16.90
C PRO A 211 2.47 -0.85 18.41
N ARG A 212 1.67 0.01 19.02
CA ARG A 212 1.25 -0.12 20.42
C ARG A 212 0.25 -1.29 20.54
N ARG A 213 0.41 -2.12 21.55
CA ARG A 213 -0.46 -3.28 21.86
C ARG A 213 -1.52 -2.91 22.88
#